data_4f3f6205d882fd3270230e2672f3e035
#
_entry.id   4f3f6205d882fd3270230e2672f3e035
#
_cell.length_a   1.000
_cell.length_b   1.000
_cell.length_c   1.000
_cell.angle_alpha   90.00
_cell.angle_beta   90.00
_cell.angle_gamma   90.00
#
_symmetry.space_group_name_H-M   'P 1'
#
loop_
_entity.id
_entity.type
_entity.pdbx_description
1 polymer ?
#
loop_
_entity_poly.entity_id
_entity_poly.type
_entity_poly.pdbx_seq_one_letter_code
_entity_poly.pdbx_strand_id
1 'polypeptide(L)'
;MKKSIFFLVLSFYLSDLYGAYSSLEIATLEIQPSYNSIQRFPGKILPLNFSKLAFEIPGKISQVTVDIGDQVIKNQILAFLDPAEMQANLNQSLAGFDLASQVLTRFKDLKAKGFISNQELDKANSEYLIAQAQVDLYTVKLEQTKIRAPFSRFIQNRFLDSGTVVSPGVPILEIIDSTSVEAHVSIPVNTIENLNIGDSYNFLINKKQYPAKFKRFAQMSAQGSDNRLCIFEFDSFINPGSISYLELKQTINKRGAWVPSTALSQGTQGLWNIYTLNRDSNNQYRVSKEIVELIHAGKDSAFITGTIENGDMVVAGGATKVIENEILRAN
;
A
#
# COMPACT_ATOMS: atom_id res chain seq x y z
N MET A 1 -1.52 -25.62 2.97
CA MET A 1 -2.27 -26.77 3.52
C MET A 1 -3.28 -26.23 4.52
N LYS A 2 -4.57 -26.21 4.15
CA LYS A 2 -5.66 -25.80 5.06
C LYS A 2 -5.79 -26.86 6.15
N LYS A 3 -5.36 -26.58 7.37
CA LYS A 3 -5.81 -27.35 8.53
C LYS A 3 -7.23 -26.87 8.85
N SER A 4 -8.23 -27.62 8.34
CA SER A 4 -9.59 -27.56 8.85
C SER A 4 -9.54 -27.91 10.34
N ILE A 5 -10.00 -27.00 11.18
CA ILE A 5 -10.34 -27.33 12.57
C ILE A 5 -11.58 -28.22 12.47
N PHE A 6 -11.38 -29.51 12.65
CA PHE A 6 -12.44 -30.49 12.68
C PHE A 6 -13.08 -30.42 14.08
N PHE A 7 -14.19 -29.72 14.21
CA PHE A 7 -15.05 -29.88 15.38
C PHE A 7 -15.72 -31.25 15.27
N LEU A 8 -15.38 -32.16 16.17
CA LEU A 8 -16.10 -33.42 16.33
C LEU A 8 -17.43 -33.07 17.01
N VAL A 9 -18.44 -32.73 16.20
CA VAL A 9 -19.82 -32.57 16.68
C VAL A 9 -20.42 -33.96 16.79
N LEU A 10 -20.45 -34.48 17.99
CA LEU A 10 -21.18 -35.71 18.30
C LEU A 10 -22.65 -35.31 18.48
N SER A 11 -23.47 -35.41 17.41
CA SER A 11 -24.89 -35.17 17.48
C SER A 11 -25.60 -36.38 18.14
N PHE A 12 -25.99 -36.22 19.39
CA PHE A 12 -26.94 -37.08 20.05
C PHE A 12 -28.37 -36.57 19.78
N TYR A 13 -29.16 -37.35 19.08
CA TYR A 13 -30.61 -37.12 18.96
C TYR A 13 -31.33 -37.64 20.20
N LEU A 14 -31.91 -36.71 21.00
CA LEU A 14 -32.88 -37.01 22.02
C LEU A 14 -34.29 -36.85 21.40
N SER A 15 -34.95 -37.93 21.08
CA SER A 15 -36.35 -37.93 20.68
C SER A 15 -37.22 -38.56 21.77
N ASP A 16 -38.28 -37.82 22.06
CA ASP A 16 -39.61 -38.19 22.60
C ASP A 16 -39.90 -37.99 24.09
N LEU A 17 -40.69 -37.07 24.36
CA LEU A 17 -42.02 -36.86 24.94
C LEU A 17 -42.14 -35.62 25.84
N TYR A 18 -43.04 -34.75 25.41
CA TYR A 18 -43.49 -33.49 26.03
C TYR A 18 -42.62 -32.21 25.76
N GLY A 19 -43.09 -31.44 24.78
CA GLY A 19 -42.68 -30.05 24.55
C GLY A 19 -41.45 -29.94 23.68
N ALA A 20 -41.55 -29.26 22.57
CA ALA A 20 -40.52 -29.04 21.55
C ALA A 20 -39.13 -28.64 22.11
N TYR A 21 -38.33 -29.64 22.52
CA TYR A 21 -36.91 -29.44 22.76
C TYR A 21 -36.22 -29.60 21.40
N SER A 22 -35.83 -28.48 20.83
CA SER A 22 -34.85 -28.47 19.74
C SER A 22 -33.58 -29.19 20.22
N SER A 23 -33.03 -30.09 19.41
CA SER A 23 -31.78 -30.79 19.65
C SER A 23 -30.70 -29.85 20.18
N LEU A 24 -30.23 -30.13 21.42
CA LEU A 24 -29.12 -29.40 21.99
C LEU A 24 -27.83 -29.87 21.33
N GLU A 25 -27.10 -29.00 20.71
CA GLU A 25 -25.74 -29.29 20.25
C GLU A 25 -24.78 -29.20 21.43
N ILE A 26 -23.94 -30.21 21.62
CA ILE A 26 -22.95 -30.26 22.69
C ILE A 26 -21.55 -30.25 22.05
N ALA A 27 -20.67 -29.40 22.56
CA ALA A 27 -19.27 -29.39 22.21
C ALA A 27 -18.42 -29.69 23.43
N THR A 28 -17.30 -30.41 23.23
CA THR A 28 -16.32 -30.66 24.28
C THR A 28 -15.24 -29.59 24.21
N LEU A 29 -14.88 -29.00 25.35
CA LEU A 29 -13.85 -27.98 25.42
C LEU A 29 -12.46 -28.62 25.34
N GLU A 30 -11.65 -28.04 24.48
CA GLU A 30 -10.22 -28.33 24.39
C GLU A 30 -9.44 -27.08 24.80
N ILE A 31 -8.79 -27.17 25.97
CA ILE A 31 -8.03 -26.06 26.51
C ILE A 31 -6.71 -25.89 25.75
N GLN A 32 -6.47 -24.70 25.25
CA GLN A 32 -5.25 -24.32 24.55
C GLN A 32 -4.47 -23.29 25.36
N PRO A 33 -3.13 -23.35 25.36
CA PRO A 33 -2.28 -22.38 26.07
C PRO A 33 -2.24 -21.02 25.36
N SER A 34 -2.60 -21.01 24.07
CA SER A 34 -2.56 -19.81 23.21
C SER A 34 -3.53 -19.96 22.05
N TYR A 35 -3.85 -18.85 21.43
CA TYR A 35 -4.62 -18.86 20.17
C TYR A 35 -3.97 -17.96 19.12
N ASN A 36 -4.27 -18.23 17.85
CA ASN A 36 -3.79 -17.41 16.74
C ASN A 36 -4.86 -16.37 16.35
N SER A 37 -4.45 -15.11 16.31
CA SER A 37 -5.23 -14.00 15.81
C SER A 37 -4.62 -13.46 14.52
N ILE A 38 -5.43 -12.89 13.65
CA ILE A 38 -4.95 -12.17 12.46
C ILE A 38 -5.08 -10.68 12.74
N GLN A 39 -3.93 -10.02 12.86
CA GLN A 39 -3.88 -8.57 12.95
C GLN A 39 -3.77 -7.98 11.54
N ARG A 40 -4.58 -6.94 11.27
CA ARG A 40 -4.62 -6.27 9.96
C ARG A 40 -4.09 -4.86 10.08
N PHE A 41 -3.13 -4.53 9.23
CA PHE A 41 -2.56 -3.19 9.13
C PHE A 41 -2.98 -2.59 7.78
N PRO A 42 -3.67 -1.43 7.77
CA PRO A 42 -4.04 -0.77 6.54
C PRO A 42 -2.82 -0.21 5.83
N GLY A 43 -2.82 -0.32 4.52
CA GLY A 43 -1.79 0.21 3.64
C GLY A 43 -2.38 0.70 2.32
N LYS A 44 -1.58 1.45 1.59
CA LYS A 44 -1.93 1.97 0.26
C LYS A 44 -1.00 1.39 -0.79
N ILE A 45 -1.57 0.95 -1.89
CA ILE A 45 -0.80 0.51 -3.05
C ILE A 45 -0.38 1.74 -3.84
N LEU A 46 0.93 1.89 -4.05
CA LEU A 46 1.52 2.99 -4.81
C LEU A 46 2.32 2.43 -5.99
N PRO A 47 2.39 3.14 -7.11
CA PRO A 47 3.29 2.78 -8.19
C PRO A 47 4.73 2.98 -7.75
N LEU A 48 5.66 2.16 -8.25
CA LEU A 48 7.08 2.28 -7.93
C LEU A 48 7.66 3.60 -8.44
N ASN A 49 7.28 4.00 -9.64
CA ASN A 49 7.71 5.25 -10.25
C ASN A 49 6.50 6.12 -10.58
N PHE A 50 6.54 7.35 -10.15
CA PHE A 50 5.63 8.40 -10.59
C PHE A 50 6.39 9.71 -10.71
N SER A 51 6.00 10.56 -11.64
CA SER A 51 6.62 11.86 -11.82
C SER A 51 5.58 12.91 -12.21
N LYS A 52 5.64 14.05 -11.51
CA LYS A 52 4.91 15.25 -11.90
C LYS A 52 5.79 16.05 -12.83
N LEU A 53 5.33 16.26 -14.06
CA LEU A 53 6.05 16.93 -15.11
C LEU A 53 5.68 18.41 -15.14
N ALA A 54 6.66 19.27 -15.16
CA ALA A 54 6.53 20.73 -15.18
C ALA A 54 7.51 21.33 -16.17
N PHE A 55 7.22 22.53 -16.65
CA PHE A 55 8.21 23.31 -17.41
C PHE A 55 9.25 23.92 -16.47
N GLU A 56 10.48 24.00 -16.93
CA GLU A 56 11.61 24.62 -16.21
C GLU A 56 11.69 26.13 -16.43
N ILE A 57 11.02 26.63 -17.48
CA ILE A 57 10.95 28.05 -17.83
C ILE A 57 9.50 28.55 -17.85
N PRO A 58 9.24 29.83 -17.62
CA PRO A 58 7.90 30.38 -17.71
C PRO A 58 7.46 30.50 -19.17
N GLY A 59 6.15 30.46 -19.40
CA GLY A 59 5.60 30.66 -20.74
C GLY A 59 4.13 30.31 -20.84
N LYS A 60 3.55 30.50 -22.02
CA LYS A 60 2.19 30.09 -22.35
C LYS A 60 2.22 28.70 -22.95
N ILE A 61 1.39 27.79 -22.44
CA ILE A 61 1.22 26.45 -23.03
C ILE A 61 0.58 26.62 -24.41
N SER A 62 1.28 26.22 -25.45
CA SER A 62 0.76 26.23 -26.82
C SER A 62 -0.06 24.98 -27.10
N GLN A 63 0.41 23.83 -26.63
CA GLN A 63 -0.26 22.54 -26.87
C GLN A 63 0.08 21.53 -25.77
N VAL A 64 -0.93 20.70 -25.41
CA VAL A 64 -0.76 19.44 -24.67
C VAL A 64 -1.22 18.34 -25.61
N THR A 65 -0.34 17.37 -25.90
CA THR A 65 -0.56 16.36 -26.98
C THR A 65 -1.13 15.05 -26.47
N VAL A 66 -1.33 14.93 -25.14
CA VAL A 66 -1.75 13.70 -24.47
C VAL A 66 -2.86 13.99 -23.46
N ASP A 67 -3.64 12.96 -23.14
CA ASP A 67 -4.70 13.03 -22.14
C ASP A 67 -4.59 11.90 -21.10
N ILE A 68 -5.43 11.97 -20.06
CA ILE A 68 -5.51 10.97 -18.98
C ILE A 68 -5.79 9.59 -19.58
N GLY A 69 -4.98 8.59 -19.20
CA GLY A 69 -5.08 7.23 -19.69
C GLY A 69 -4.25 6.92 -20.93
N ASP A 70 -3.69 7.93 -21.60
CA ASP A 70 -2.83 7.72 -22.77
C ASP A 70 -1.54 7.00 -22.38
N GLN A 71 -1.15 6.06 -23.23
CA GLN A 71 0.15 5.39 -23.12
C GLN A 71 1.19 6.18 -23.90
N VAL A 72 2.30 6.48 -23.23
CA VAL A 72 3.43 7.23 -23.80
C VAL A 72 4.72 6.43 -23.74
N ILE A 73 5.65 6.73 -24.63
CA ILE A 73 6.99 6.15 -24.65
C ILE A 73 8.02 7.16 -24.13
N LYS A 74 9.13 6.66 -23.58
CA LYS A 74 10.24 7.49 -23.10
C LYS A 74 10.71 8.46 -24.19
N ASN A 75 10.96 9.71 -23.81
CA ASN A 75 11.34 10.85 -24.64
C ASN A 75 10.24 11.37 -25.60
N GLN A 76 9.04 10.81 -25.61
CA GLN A 76 7.91 11.38 -26.34
C GLN A 76 7.60 12.79 -25.81
N ILE A 77 7.34 13.75 -26.70
CA ILE A 77 6.94 15.09 -26.30
C ILE A 77 5.45 15.06 -25.92
N LEU A 78 5.15 15.62 -24.76
CA LEU A 78 3.82 15.59 -24.14
C LEU A 78 3.14 16.96 -24.14
N ALA A 79 3.94 18.02 -24.06
CA ALA A 79 3.43 19.39 -24.05
C ALA A 79 4.50 20.35 -24.57
N PHE A 80 4.02 21.52 -25.06
CA PHE A 80 4.84 22.59 -25.60
C PHE A 80 4.46 23.93 -24.95
N LEU A 81 5.45 24.77 -24.66
CA LEU A 81 5.26 26.22 -24.54
C LEU A 81 5.30 26.85 -25.93
N ASP A 82 4.84 28.10 -26.02
CA ASP A 82 5.06 28.94 -27.20
C ASP A 82 6.57 29.18 -27.36
N PRO A 83 7.20 28.69 -28.45
CA PRO A 83 8.65 28.78 -28.62
C PRO A 83 9.09 30.07 -29.30
N ALA A 84 8.17 30.97 -29.69
CA ALA A 84 8.47 32.11 -30.60
C ALA A 84 9.60 32.99 -30.10
N GLU A 85 9.59 33.37 -28.81
CA GLU A 85 10.64 34.18 -28.20
C GLU A 85 11.98 33.45 -28.17
N MET A 86 12.00 32.20 -27.73
CA MET A 86 13.24 31.42 -27.63
C MET A 86 13.85 31.14 -29.00
N GLN A 87 13.00 30.90 -30.00
CA GLN A 87 13.42 30.70 -31.40
C GLN A 87 14.02 32.01 -31.99
N ALA A 88 13.41 33.15 -31.72
CA ALA A 88 13.95 34.44 -32.19
C ALA A 88 15.32 34.73 -31.57
N ASN A 89 15.46 34.48 -30.27
CA ASN A 89 16.74 34.68 -29.55
C ASN A 89 17.82 33.68 -30.03
N LEU A 90 17.45 32.43 -30.32
CA LEU A 90 18.37 31.45 -30.91
C LEU A 90 18.84 31.90 -32.31
N ASN A 91 17.94 32.40 -33.15
CA ASN A 91 18.28 32.88 -34.49
C ASN A 91 19.25 34.10 -34.42
N GLN A 92 19.03 35.03 -33.45
CA GLN A 92 19.91 36.13 -33.19
C GLN A 92 21.31 35.67 -32.75
N SER A 93 21.36 34.70 -31.84
CA SER A 93 22.64 34.12 -31.34
C SER A 93 23.41 33.43 -32.46
N LEU A 94 22.71 32.67 -33.32
CA LEU A 94 23.33 32.02 -34.50
C LEU A 94 23.96 33.01 -35.44
N ALA A 95 23.31 34.17 -35.74
CA ALA A 95 23.86 35.22 -36.56
C ALA A 95 25.11 35.86 -35.93
N GLY A 96 25.08 36.07 -34.60
CA GLY A 96 26.27 36.56 -33.85
C GLY A 96 27.42 35.57 -33.87
N PHE A 97 27.14 34.29 -33.72
CA PHE A 97 28.16 33.23 -33.80
C PHE A 97 28.78 33.09 -35.19
N ASP A 98 27.98 33.19 -36.25
CA ASP A 98 28.49 33.19 -37.62
C ASP A 98 29.43 34.36 -37.88
N LEU A 99 29.07 35.57 -37.46
CA LEU A 99 29.93 36.74 -37.56
C LEU A 99 31.25 36.55 -36.80
N ALA A 100 31.20 36.10 -35.52
CA ALA A 100 32.39 35.86 -34.71
C ALA A 100 33.30 34.76 -35.32
N SER A 101 32.72 33.74 -35.88
CA SER A 101 33.43 32.64 -36.58
C SER A 101 34.17 33.14 -37.82
N GLN A 102 33.51 34.00 -38.63
CA GLN A 102 34.14 34.60 -39.81
C GLN A 102 35.30 35.55 -39.43
N VAL A 103 35.12 36.36 -38.36
CA VAL A 103 36.14 37.24 -37.81
C VAL A 103 37.33 36.41 -37.33
N LEU A 104 37.13 35.37 -36.53
CA LEU A 104 38.20 34.52 -36.02
C LEU A 104 38.97 33.86 -37.18
N THR A 105 38.28 33.35 -38.20
CA THR A 105 38.90 32.75 -39.37
C THR A 105 39.81 33.74 -40.09
N ARG A 106 39.30 34.96 -40.33
CA ARG A 106 40.08 36.06 -40.94
C ARG A 106 41.31 36.42 -40.10
N PHE A 107 41.18 36.51 -38.77
CA PHE A 107 42.26 36.83 -37.88
C PHE A 107 43.30 35.71 -37.83
N LYS A 108 42.92 34.43 -37.90
CA LYS A 108 43.84 33.32 -38.04
C LYS A 108 44.68 33.43 -39.33
N ASP A 109 44.06 33.82 -40.44
CA ASP A 109 44.74 33.99 -41.72
C ASP A 109 45.71 35.22 -41.71
N LEU A 110 45.30 36.34 -41.09
CA LEU A 110 46.15 37.50 -40.92
C LEU A 110 47.32 37.21 -39.97
N LYS A 111 47.13 36.45 -38.93
CA LYS A 111 48.18 36.01 -38.04
C LYS A 111 49.22 35.14 -38.70
N ALA A 112 48.77 34.18 -39.52
CA ALA A 112 49.70 33.35 -40.32
C ALA A 112 50.59 34.18 -41.28
N LYS A 113 50.11 35.36 -41.71
CA LYS A 113 50.81 36.30 -42.54
C LYS A 113 51.64 37.34 -41.75
N GLY A 114 51.57 37.28 -40.39
CA GLY A 114 52.34 38.21 -39.53
C GLY A 114 51.75 39.64 -39.39
N PHE A 115 50.49 39.85 -39.79
CA PHE A 115 49.83 41.18 -39.79
C PHE A 115 49.14 41.57 -38.49
N ILE A 116 48.95 40.62 -37.54
CA ILE A 116 48.27 40.90 -36.24
C ILE A 116 49.08 40.34 -35.08
N SER A 117 48.85 40.88 -33.89
CA SER A 117 49.40 40.44 -32.62
C SER A 117 48.74 39.14 -32.10
N ASN A 118 49.36 38.47 -31.14
CA ASN A 118 48.73 37.36 -30.43
C ASN A 118 47.48 37.83 -29.66
N GLN A 119 47.56 39.00 -29.04
CA GLN A 119 46.46 39.57 -28.26
C GLN A 119 45.20 39.81 -29.10
N GLU A 120 45.33 40.25 -30.37
CA GLU A 120 44.20 40.42 -31.28
C GLU A 120 43.54 39.08 -31.67
N LEU A 121 44.38 38.06 -31.92
CA LEU A 121 43.88 36.72 -32.20
C LEU A 121 43.16 36.13 -30.96
N ASP A 122 43.75 36.28 -29.76
CA ASP A 122 43.18 35.79 -28.50
C ASP A 122 41.85 36.47 -28.22
N LYS A 123 41.73 37.80 -28.51
CA LYS A 123 40.45 38.53 -28.41
C LYS A 123 39.42 37.96 -29.35
N ALA A 124 39.72 37.75 -30.64
CA ALA A 124 38.80 37.20 -31.60
C ALA A 124 38.38 35.77 -31.23
N ASN A 125 39.27 34.97 -30.69
CA ASN A 125 38.95 33.62 -30.17
C ASN A 125 38.02 33.68 -28.97
N SER A 126 38.24 34.62 -28.05
CA SER A 126 37.36 34.80 -26.89
C SER A 126 35.94 35.22 -27.30
N GLU A 127 35.81 36.15 -28.26
CA GLU A 127 34.52 36.60 -28.83
C GLU A 127 33.76 35.44 -29.50
N TYR A 128 34.47 34.55 -30.23
CA TYR A 128 33.91 33.35 -30.81
C TYR A 128 33.35 32.40 -29.74
N LEU A 129 34.12 32.13 -28.67
CA LEU A 129 33.68 31.27 -27.59
C LEU A 129 32.47 31.82 -26.82
N ILE A 130 32.41 33.16 -26.62
CA ILE A 130 31.26 33.81 -26.01
C ILE A 130 30.01 33.64 -26.89
N ALA A 131 30.15 33.88 -28.21
CA ALA A 131 29.05 33.74 -29.15
C ALA A 131 28.55 32.27 -29.24
N GLN A 132 29.46 31.30 -29.19
CA GLN A 132 29.12 29.88 -29.13
C GLN A 132 28.31 29.55 -27.86
N ALA A 133 28.78 29.99 -26.70
CA ALA A 133 28.07 29.79 -25.44
C ALA A 133 26.67 30.38 -25.44
N GLN A 134 26.48 31.52 -26.17
CA GLN A 134 25.16 32.12 -26.32
C GLN A 134 24.20 31.29 -27.17
N VAL A 135 24.69 30.63 -28.23
CA VAL A 135 23.92 29.67 -29.04
C VAL A 135 23.52 28.46 -28.19
N ASP A 136 24.47 27.90 -27.43
CA ASP A 136 24.23 26.74 -26.57
C ASP A 136 23.14 27.04 -25.52
N LEU A 137 23.22 28.25 -24.91
CA LEU A 137 22.23 28.72 -23.93
C LEU A 137 20.79 28.73 -24.50
N TYR A 138 20.61 29.37 -25.66
CA TYR A 138 19.26 29.43 -26.26
C TYR A 138 18.79 28.11 -26.89
N THR A 139 19.71 27.27 -27.29
CA THR A 139 19.40 25.88 -27.68
C THR A 139 18.80 25.09 -26.51
N VAL A 140 19.41 25.19 -25.33
CA VAL A 140 18.87 24.57 -24.10
C VAL A 140 17.53 25.17 -23.73
N LYS A 141 17.39 26.52 -23.74
CA LYS A 141 16.11 27.18 -23.43
C LYS A 141 14.99 26.78 -24.40
N LEU A 142 15.30 26.60 -25.67
CA LEU A 142 14.34 26.13 -26.67
C LEU A 142 13.92 24.68 -26.40
N GLU A 143 14.82 23.83 -25.96
CA GLU A 143 14.46 22.45 -25.58
C GLU A 143 13.62 22.45 -24.30
N GLN A 144 13.86 23.35 -23.35
CA GLN A 144 13.05 23.52 -22.13
C GLN A 144 11.61 23.99 -22.41
N THR A 145 11.29 24.43 -23.64
CA THR A 145 9.89 24.69 -24.04
C THR A 145 9.09 23.40 -24.26
N LYS A 146 9.70 22.22 -24.13
CA LYS A 146 9.07 20.92 -24.37
C LYS A 146 9.10 20.07 -23.13
N ILE A 147 7.96 19.49 -22.75
CA ILE A 147 7.93 18.43 -21.72
C ILE A 147 8.03 17.08 -22.42
N ARG A 148 8.99 16.27 -22.00
CA ARG A 148 9.18 14.90 -22.47
C ARG A 148 8.90 13.87 -21.39
N ALA A 149 8.40 12.69 -21.81
CA ALA A 149 8.21 11.58 -20.91
C ALA A 149 9.56 11.02 -20.39
N PRO A 150 9.81 10.99 -19.07
CA PRO A 150 11.05 10.46 -18.49
C PRO A 150 11.15 8.94 -18.61
N PHE A 151 10.02 8.25 -18.69
CA PHE A 151 9.89 6.80 -18.91
C PHE A 151 8.61 6.50 -19.70
N SER A 152 8.52 5.29 -20.22
CA SER A 152 7.31 4.84 -20.94
C SER A 152 6.28 4.39 -19.93
N ARG A 153 5.01 4.80 -20.03
CA ARG A 153 3.82 4.28 -19.31
C ARG A 153 2.61 5.18 -19.51
N PHE A 154 1.78 5.37 -18.48
CA PHE A 154 0.49 6.01 -18.61
C PHE A 154 0.45 7.41 -18.01
N ILE A 155 -0.28 8.31 -18.66
CA ILE A 155 -0.63 9.61 -18.11
C ILE A 155 -1.72 9.39 -17.06
N GLN A 156 -1.45 9.78 -15.83
CA GLN A 156 -2.37 9.64 -14.69
C GLN A 156 -3.24 10.87 -14.51
N ASN A 157 -2.63 12.05 -14.60
CA ASN A 157 -3.34 13.32 -14.43
C ASN A 157 -2.86 14.35 -15.45
N ARG A 158 -3.77 15.22 -15.85
CA ARG A 158 -3.53 16.45 -16.61
C ARG A 158 -4.08 17.60 -15.78
N PHE A 159 -3.20 18.48 -15.35
CA PHE A 159 -3.53 19.54 -14.40
C PHE A 159 -3.85 20.86 -15.11
N LEU A 160 -3.25 21.10 -16.29
CA LEU A 160 -3.38 22.35 -17.03
C LEU A 160 -3.55 22.10 -18.53
N ASP A 161 -4.21 23.05 -19.19
CA ASP A 161 -4.56 23.00 -20.60
C ASP A 161 -3.84 24.03 -21.45
N SER A 162 -3.91 23.85 -22.78
CA SER A 162 -3.42 24.80 -23.77
C SER A 162 -4.02 26.19 -23.54
N GLY A 163 -3.20 27.24 -23.72
CA GLY A 163 -3.58 28.62 -23.47
C GLY A 163 -3.26 29.16 -22.08
N THR A 164 -2.96 28.29 -21.11
CA THR A 164 -2.59 28.66 -19.74
C THR A 164 -1.17 29.21 -19.71
N VAL A 165 -0.94 30.29 -18.93
CA VAL A 165 0.39 30.82 -18.65
C VAL A 165 0.90 30.18 -17.36
N VAL A 166 2.12 29.65 -17.40
CA VAL A 166 2.72 28.91 -16.29
C VAL A 166 4.05 29.47 -15.83
N SER A 167 4.31 29.30 -14.54
CA SER A 167 5.62 29.53 -13.92
C SER A 167 6.41 28.23 -13.82
N PRO A 168 7.75 28.30 -13.70
CA PRO A 168 8.58 27.12 -13.52
C PRO A 168 8.14 26.27 -12.34
N GLY A 169 8.18 24.94 -12.52
CA GLY A 169 7.87 23.97 -11.47
C GLY A 169 6.38 23.71 -11.22
N VAL A 170 5.46 24.41 -11.90
CA VAL A 170 4.02 24.15 -11.80
C VAL A 170 3.70 22.84 -12.54
N PRO A 171 3.11 21.81 -11.89
CA PRO A 171 2.80 20.54 -12.52
C PRO A 171 1.77 20.68 -13.66
N ILE A 172 2.09 20.11 -14.81
CA ILE A 172 1.22 20.09 -16.00
C ILE A 172 0.61 18.71 -16.20
N LEU A 173 1.44 17.67 -16.08
CA LEU A 173 1.07 16.27 -16.27
C LEU A 173 1.64 15.42 -15.14
N GLU A 174 1.02 14.28 -14.90
CA GLU A 174 1.56 13.24 -14.02
C GLU A 174 1.62 11.93 -14.78
N ILE A 175 2.80 11.30 -14.77
CA ILE A 175 3.05 10.00 -15.38
C ILE A 175 3.32 8.96 -14.30
N ILE A 176 2.73 7.76 -14.44
CA ILE A 176 2.92 6.65 -13.52
C ILE A 176 3.43 5.41 -14.24
N ASP A 177 4.29 4.66 -13.55
CA ASP A 177 4.65 3.30 -13.95
C ASP A 177 3.88 2.29 -13.08
N SER A 178 2.86 1.69 -13.66
CA SER A 178 2.00 0.74 -12.95
C SER A 178 2.46 -0.72 -13.08
N THR A 179 3.60 -1.01 -13.71
CA THR A 179 4.09 -2.40 -13.86
C THR A 179 4.59 -2.99 -12.56
N SER A 180 5.17 -2.16 -11.71
CA SER A 180 5.63 -2.55 -10.38
C SER A 180 4.95 -1.67 -9.34
N VAL A 181 4.40 -2.29 -8.34
CA VAL A 181 3.66 -1.60 -7.27
C VAL A 181 4.17 -2.03 -5.90
N GLU A 182 4.13 -1.11 -4.97
CA GLU A 182 4.50 -1.33 -3.58
C GLU A 182 3.31 -1.06 -2.67
N ALA A 183 3.15 -1.86 -1.59
CA ALA A 183 2.29 -1.49 -0.48
C ALA A 183 3.08 -0.68 0.54
N HIS A 184 2.59 0.48 0.88
CA HIS A 184 3.08 1.33 1.94
C HIS A 184 2.19 1.14 3.17
N VAL A 185 2.72 0.52 4.23
CA VAL A 185 2.00 0.16 5.44
C VAL A 185 2.68 0.77 6.66
N SER A 186 1.90 1.40 7.53
CA SER A 186 2.39 1.94 8.80
C SER A 186 2.25 0.87 9.89
N ILE A 187 3.37 0.39 10.45
CA ILE A 187 3.42 -0.75 11.38
C ILE A 187 4.12 -0.31 12.68
N PRO A 188 3.58 -0.70 13.86
CA PRO A 188 4.25 -0.45 15.15
C PRO A 188 5.63 -1.09 15.21
N VAL A 189 6.58 -0.40 15.87
CA VAL A 189 8.00 -0.83 15.96
C VAL A 189 8.13 -2.24 16.55
N ASN A 190 7.39 -2.54 17.62
CA ASN A 190 7.38 -3.85 18.26
C ASN A 190 6.89 -5.00 17.36
N THR A 191 6.05 -4.68 16.37
CA THR A 191 5.57 -5.65 15.39
C THR A 191 6.60 -5.87 14.28
N ILE A 192 7.34 -4.81 13.88
CA ILE A 192 8.37 -4.89 12.83
C ILE A 192 9.53 -5.81 13.25
N GLU A 193 9.88 -5.86 14.53
CA GLU A 193 10.94 -6.73 15.07
C GLU A 193 10.70 -8.22 14.77
N ASN A 194 9.45 -8.61 14.53
CA ASN A 194 9.06 -9.97 14.16
C ASN A 194 8.96 -10.19 12.65
N LEU A 195 9.32 -9.20 11.83
CA LEU A 195 9.28 -9.27 10.37
C LEU A 195 10.69 -9.36 9.80
N ASN A 196 10.92 -10.29 8.88
CA ASN A 196 12.21 -10.42 8.20
C ASN A 196 12.14 -9.79 6.79
N ILE A 197 13.13 -8.96 6.48
CA ILE A 197 13.30 -8.42 5.13
C ILE A 197 13.57 -9.58 4.17
N GLY A 198 12.86 -9.58 3.04
CA GLY A 198 12.93 -10.64 2.02
C GLY A 198 11.83 -11.69 2.14
N ASP A 199 11.19 -11.85 3.31
CA ASP A 199 10.08 -12.78 3.48
C ASP A 199 8.81 -12.26 2.82
N SER A 200 7.93 -13.20 2.43
CA SER A 200 6.64 -12.90 1.83
C SER A 200 5.52 -12.90 2.87
N TYR A 201 4.72 -11.85 2.84
CA TYR A 201 3.56 -11.65 3.71
C TYR A 201 2.29 -11.51 2.90
N ASN A 202 1.16 -11.92 3.47
CA ASN A 202 -0.12 -11.90 2.78
C ASN A 202 -0.82 -10.54 2.95
N PHE A 203 -1.31 -10.03 1.84
CA PHE A 203 -2.13 -8.83 1.77
C PHE A 203 -3.55 -9.18 1.31
N LEU A 204 -4.55 -8.66 2.01
CA LEU A 204 -5.93 -8.70 1.59
C LEU A 204 -6.26 -7.42 0.80
N ILE A 205 -6.58 -7.56 -0.49
CA ILE A 205 -6.92 -6.46 -1.40
C ILE A 205 -8.18 -6.87 -2.16
N ASN A 206 -9.25 -6.07 -2.07
CA ASN A 206 -10.53 -6.37 -2.72
C ASN A 206 -11.03 -7.81 -2.46
N LYS A 207 -10.92 -8.29 -1.22
CA LYS A 207 -11.31 -9.65 -0.77
C LYS A 207 -10.46 -10.79 -1.36
N LYS A 208 -9.37 -10.50 -2.05
CA LYS A 208 -8.40 -11.48 -2.56
C LYS A 208 -7.08 -11.35 -1.82
N GLN A 209 -6.37 -12.45 -1.68
CA GLN A 209 -5.05 -12.48 -1.04
C GLN A 209 -3.95 -12.42 -2.10
N TYR A 210 -2.97 -11.58 -1.83
CA TYR A 210 -1.78 -11.38 -2.66
C TYR A 210 -0.54 -11.47 -1.78
N PRO A 211 0.46 -12.30 -2.13
CA PRO A 211 1.74 -12.28 -1.45
C PRO A 211 2.54 -11.04 -1.87
N ALA A 212 3.25 -10.44 -0.92
CA ALA A 212 4.21 -9.36 -1.19
C ALA A 212 5.46 -9.54 -0.34
N LYS A 213 6.62 -9.23 -0.90
CA LYS A 213 7.92 -9.33 -0.22
C LYS A 213 8.19 -8.07 0.59
N PHE A 214 8.56 -8.25 1.85
CA PHE A 214 9.03 -7.15 2.69
C PHE A 214 10.39 -6.65 2.21
N LYS A 215 10.45 -5.44 1.66
CA LYS A 215 11.67 -4.87 1.06
C LYS A 215 12.48 -4.05 2.04
N ARG A 216 11.83 -3.13 2.75
CA ARG A 216 12.48 -2.14 3.61
C ARG A 216 11.48 -1.43 4.50
N PHE A 217 11.98 -0.73 5.51
CA PHE A 217 11.19 0.16 6.35
C PHE A 217 11.95 1.46 6.63
N ALA A 218 11.20 2.52 6.94
CA ALA A 218 11.76 3.80 7.31
C ALA A 218 12.49 3.71 8.65
N GLN A 219 13.69 4.29 8.76
CA GLN A 219 14.49 4.25 10.00
C GLN A 219 13.88 5.10 11.10
N MET A 220 13.15 6.17 10.73
CA MET A 220 12.44 7.01 11.68
C MET A 220 10.96 6.67 11.74
N SER A 221 10.39 6.73 12.93
CA SER A 221 8.94 6.67 13.12
C SER A 221 8.27 7.92 12.58
N ALA A 222 7.00 7.81 12.17
CA ALA A 222 6.20 8.98 11.79
C ALA A 222 6.06 9.93 13.00
N GLN A 223 6.04 11.23 12.73
CA GLN A 223 5.92 12.23 13.79
C GLN A 223 4.66 12.02 14.64
N GLY A 224 4.83 11.92 15.95
CA GLY A 224 3.72 11.69 16.90
C GLY A 224 3.19 10.24 16.93
N SER A 225 3.94 9.27 16.40
CA SER A 225 3.56 7.86 16.40
C SER A 225 4.78 6.94 16.54
N ASP A 226 4.61 5.78 17.18
CA ASP A 226 5.64 4.72 17.21
C ASP A 226 5.61 3.81 15.97
N ASN A 227 4.85 4.18 14.96
CA ASN A 227 4.75 3.41 13.73
C ASN A 227 5.87 3.82 12.75
N ARG A 228 6.39 2.85 12.02
CA ARG A 228 7.30 3.07 10.89
C ARG A 228 6.64 2.67 9.57
N LEU A 229 6.98 3.40 8.52
CA LEU A 229 6.54 3.05 7.17
C LEU A 229 7.31 1.82 6.69
N CYS A 230 6.58 0.75 6.42
CA CYS A 230 7.08 -0.49 5.84
C CYS A 230 6.64 -0.60 4.39
N ILE A 231 7.54 -1.08 3.54
CA ILE A 231 7.36 -1.15 2.09
C ILE A 231 7.46 -2.60 1.65
N PHE A 232 6.40 -3.05 0.96
CA PHE A 232 6.28 -4.41 0.43
C PHE A 232 6.08 -4.35 -1.08
N GLU A 233 6.78 -5.19 -1.82
CA GLU A 233 6.72 -5.27 -3.28
C GLU A 233 5.90 -6.48 -3.71
N PHE A 234 5.04 -6.28 -4.71
CA PHE A 234 4.24 -7.33 -5.32
C PHE A 234 4.88 -7.82 -6.61
N ASP A 235 4.89 -9.14 -6.81
CA ASP A 235 5.31 -9.76 -8.07
C ASP A 235 4.18 -9.75 -9.13
N SER A 236 2.95 -9.37 -8.75
CA SER A 236 1.77 -9.32 -9.62
C SER A 236 1.22 -7.91 -9.76
N PHE A 237 0.57 -7.65 -10.90
CA PHE A 237 -0.10 -6.38 -11.12
C PHE A 237 -1.28 -6.19 -10.14
N ILE A 238 -1.28 -5.05 -9.47
CA ILE A 238 -2.36 -4.59 -8.60
C ILE A 238 -2.61 -3.13 -8.93
N ASN A 239 -3.87 -2.73 -9.00
CA ASN A 239 -4.23 -1.35 -9.32
C ASN A 239 -3.67 -0.38 -8.27
N PRO A 240 -2.80 0.58 -8.66
CA PRO A 240 -2.34 1.64 -7.77
C PRO A 240 -3.53 2.43 -7.20
N GLY A 241 -3.36 2.95 -5.99
CA GLY A 241 -4.43 3.66 -5.28
C GLY A 241 -5.36 2.76 -4.46
N SER A 242 -5.32 1.44 -4.65
CA SER A 242 -6.12 0.49 -3.86
C SER A 242 -5.69 0.50 -2.39
N ILE A 243 -6.67 0.28 -1.51
CA ILE A 243 -6.40 0.01 -0.10
C ILE A 243 -6.04 -1.46 0.06
N SER A 244 -4.99 -1.72 0.80
CA SER A 244 -4.54 -3.06 1.15
C SER A 244 -4.53 -3.26 2.66
N TYR A 245 -4.64 -4.51 3.11
CA TYR A 245 -4.48 -4.88 4.51
C TYR A 245 -3.41 -5.95 4.61
N LEU A 246 -2.29 -5.62 5.23
CA LEU A 246 -1.28 -6.61 5.61
C LEU A 246 -1.87 -7.50 6.70
N GLU A 247 -1.89 -8.82 6.50
CA GLU A 247 -2.38 -9.80 7.46
C GLU A 247 -1.20 -10.48 8.16
N LEU A 248 -1.01 -10.17 9.45
CA LEU A 248 0.00 -10.82 10.29
C LEU A 248 -0.67 -11.78 11.26
N LYS A 249 -0.14 -12.99 11.34
CA LYS A 249 -0.53 -13.96 12.35
C LYS A 249 0.20 -13.63 13.65
N GLN A 250 -0.57 -13.41 14.69
CA GLN A 250 -0.05 -13.20 16.04
C GLN A 250 -0.54 -14.34 16.95
N THR A 251 0.39 -14.99 17.64
CA THR A 251 0.06 -15.94 18.69
C THR A 251 -0.12 -15.19 19.99
N ILE A 252 -1.31 -15.27 20.55
CA ILE A 252 -1.64 -14.66 21.84
C ILE A 252 -1.52 -15.75 22.92
N ASN A 253 -0.56 -15.60 23.82
CA ASN A 253 -0.32 -16.52 24.94
C ASN A 253 -1.37 -16.27 26.03
N LYS A 254 -2.57 -16.81 25.84
CA LYS A 254 -3.65 -16.78 26.83
C LYS A 254 -4.32 -18.16 26.85
N ARG A 255 -4.36 -18.78 28.04
CA ARG A 255 -5.01 -20.08 28.23
C ARG A 255 -6.52 -19.91 28.07
N GLY A 256 -7.15 -20.78 27.29
CA GLY A 256 -8.60 -20.75 27.06
C GLY A 256 -9.05 -21.83 26.10
N ALA A 257 -10.31 -21.77 25.69
CA ALA A 257 -10.91 -22.70 24.73
C ALA A 257 -11.70 -21.96 23.63
N TRP A 258 -11.79 -22.60 22.46
CA TRP A 258 -12.70 -22.17 21.42
C TRP A 258 -14.08 -22.76 21.64
N VAL A 259 -15.10 -21.91 21.58
CA VAL A 259 -16.50 -22.30 21.61
C VAL A 259 -17.24 -21.75 20.39
N PRO A 260 -18.28 -22.40 19.90
CA PRO A 260 -19.19 -21.76 18.93
C PRO A 260 -19.78 -20.47 19.53
N SER A 261 -19.94 -19.43 18.71
CA SER A 261 -20.51 -18.16 19.17
C SER A 261 -21.94 -18.32 19.74
N THR A 262 -22.66 -19.38 19.31
CA THR A 262 -24.00 -19.77 19.78
C THR A 262 -24.01 -20.38 21.19
N ALA A 263 -22.84 -20.76 21.73
CA ALA A 263 -22.71 -21.28 23.11
C ALA A 263 -22.68 -20.13 24.15
N LEU A 264 -22.46 -18.88 23.68
CA LEU A 264 -22.36 -17.73 24.56
C LEU A 264 -23.74 -17.11 24.80
N SER A 265 -24.03 -16.82 26.05
CA SER A 265 -25.16 -15.99 26.46
C SER A 265 -24.66 -14.75 27.20
N GLN A 266 -25.34 -13.63 27.02
CA GLN A 266 -24.95 -12.38 27.63
C GLN A 266 -25.04 -12.46 29.15
N GLY A 267 -23.97 -12.16 29.83
CA GLY A 267 -23.87 -12.06 31.28
C GLY A 267 -23.99 -10.63 31.78
N THR A 268 -23.66 -10.42 33.04
CA THR A 268 -23.61 -9.10 33.67
C THR A 268 -22.22 -8.49 33.56
N GLN A 269 -22.13 -7.15 33.56
CA GLN A 269 -20.86 -6.39 33.62
C GLN A 269 -19.86 -6.72 32.50
N GLY A 270 -20.34 -7.06 31.30
CA GLY A 270 -19.45 -7.36 30.15
C GLY A 270 -18.88 -8.78 30.14
N LEU A 271 -19.24 -9.60 31.12
CA LEU A 271 -18.90 -11.03 31.12
C LEU A 271 -19.92 -11.84 30.32
N TRP A 272 -19.53 -13.03 29.93
CA TRP A 272 -20.38 -13.96 29.19
C TRP A 272 -20.64 -15.21 30.01
N ASN A 273 -21.73 -15.88 29.73
CA ASN A 273 -22.07 -17.15 30.36
C ASN A 273 -22.00 -18.25 29.31
N ILE A 274 -21.49 -19.40 29.72
CA ILE A 274 -21.65 -20.68 29.03
C ILE A 274 -22.38 -21.64 29.96
N TYR A 275 -23.00 -22.67 29.39
CA TYR A 275 -23.64 -23.72 30.14
C TYR A 275 -22.90 -25.02 29.97
N THR A 276 -22.32 -25.51 31.06
CA THR A 276 -21.59 -26.79 31.12
C THR A 276 -22.51 -27.91 31.58
N LEU A 277 -22.20 -29.13 31.14
CA LEU A 277 -22.94 -30.35 31.47
C LEU A 277 -22.11 -31.24 32.38
N ASN A 278 -22.48 -31.27 33.65
CA ASN A 278 -21.82 -32.10 34.65
C ASN A 278 -22.60 -33.43 34.82
N ARG A 279 -21.91 -34.56 34.64
CA ARG A 279 -22.54 -35.90 34.79
C ARG A 279 -22.67 -36.21 36.26
N ASP A 280 -23.86 -36.57 36.73
CA ASP A 280 -24.12 -37.00 38.09
C ASP A 280 -23.97 -38.55 38.25
N SER A 281 -24.05 -39.02 39.48
CA SER A 281 -23.95 -40.45 39.81
C SER A 281 -25.06 -41.31 39.18
N ASN A 282 -26.16 -40.72 38.72
CA ASN A 282 -27.31 -41.39 38.10
C ASN A 282 -27.26 -41.37 36.57
N ASN A 283 -26.12 -41.05 35.98
CA ASN A 283 -25.92 -40.94 34.53
C ASN A 283 -26.77 -39.84 33.86
N GLN A 284 -27.18 -38.83 34.64
CA GLN A 284 -27.92 -37.65 34.18
C GLN A 284 -26.97 -36.50 34.05
N TYR A 285 -27.23 -35.59 33.12
CA TYR A 285 -26.46 -34.36 32.95
C TYR A 285 -27.14 -33.20 33.66
N ARG A 286 -26.43 -32.57 34.59
CA ARG A 286 -26.89 -31.34 35.23
C ARG A 286 -26.24 -30.13 34.55
N VAL A 287 -27.07 -29.16 34.22
CA VAL A 287 -26.62 -27.89 33.62
C VAL A 287 -26.05 -26.99 34.72
N SER A 288 -24.82 -26.58 34.56
CA SER A 288 -24.18 -25.56 35.38
C SER A 288 -23.87 -24.34 34.55
N LYS A 289 -24.04 -23.16 35.13
CA LYS A 289 -23.74 -21.89 34.52
C LYS A 289 -22.34 -21.46 34.90
N GLU A 290 -21.45 -21.29 33.92
CA GLU A 290 -20.10 -20.80 34.13
C GLU A 290 -19.94 -19.40 33.53
N ILE A 291 -19.25 -18.53 34.30
CA ILE A 291 -18.95 -17.15 33.87
C ILE A 291 -17.59 -17.16 33.18
N VAL A 292 -17.56 -16.61 31.98
CA VAL A 292 -16.34 -16.58 31.16
C VAL A 292 -16.06 -15.19 30.60
N GLU A 293 -14.78 -14.92 30.37
CA GLU A 293 -14.33 -13.71 29.69
C GLU A 293 -14.16 -14.04 28.19
N LEU A 294 -14.75 -13.24 27.33
CA LEU A 294 -14.58 -13.30 25.89
C LEU A 294 -13.27 -12.60 25.52
N ILE A 295 -12.28 -13.37 25.07
CA ILE A 295 -10.97 -12.84 24.69
C ILE A 295 -10.92 -12.47 23.23
N HIS A 296 -11.53 -13.29 22.37
CA HIS A 296 -11.55 -13.05 20.92
C HIS A 296 -12.86 -13.56 20.31
N ALA A 297 -13.49 -12.69 19.52
CA ALA A 297 -14.69 -13.04 18.77
C ALA A 297 -14.33 -13.26 17.28
N GLY A 298 -14.48 -14.48 16.80
CA GLY A 298 -14.43 -14.83 15.37
C GLY A 298 -15.81 -14.70 14.73
N LYS A 299 -15.92 -15.18 13.48
CA LYS A 299 -17.20 -15.17 12.75
C LYS A 299 -18.21 -16.16 13.32
N ASP A 300 -17.78 -17.41 13.57
CA ASP A 300 -18.65 -18.52 13.99
C ASP A 300 -18.17 -19.13 15.32
N SER A 301 -17.06 -18.68 15.88
CA SER A 301 -16.45 -19.18 17.11
C SER A 301 -15.86 -18.04 17.94
N ALA A 302 -15.75 -18.25 19.24
CA ALA A 302 -15.19 -17.32 20.19
C ALA A 302 -14.14 -18.00 21.07
N PHE A 303 -13.06 -17.30 21.38
CA PHE A 303 -12.06 -17.77 22.34
C PHE A 303 -12.36 -17.19 23.70
N ILE A 304 -12.57 -18.08 24.68
CA ILE A 304 -12.97 -17.74 26.05
C ILE A 304 -11.95 -18.20 27.06
N THR A 305 -11.91 -17.52 28.20
CA THR A 305 -11.17 -17.95 29.41
C THR A 305 -12.06 -17.87 30.62
N GLY A 306 -11.79 -18.67 31.62
CA GLY A 306 -12.58 -18.73 32.84
C GLY A 306 -12.28 -19.98 33.64
N THR A 307 -13.22 -20.36 34.53
CA THR A 307 -13.19 -21.59 35.33
C THR A 307 -13.64 -22.79 34.49
N ILE A 308 -12.85 -23.08 33.42
CA ILE A 308 -13.14 -24.16 32.47
C ILE A 308 -11.99 -25.16 32.46
N GLU A 309 -12.34 -26.46 32.31
CA GLU A 309 -11.38 -27.53 32.27
C GLU A 309 -11.39 -28.28 30.94
N ASN A 310 -10.30 -28.99 30.68
CA ASN A 310 -10.20 -29.78 29.46
C ASN A 310 -11.14 -30.98 29.54
N GLY A 311 -11.99 -31.11 28.52
CA GLY A 311 -13.01 -32.17 28.48
C GLY A 311 -14.39 -31.74 28.96
N ASP A 312 -14.57 -30.53 29.48
CA ASP A 312 -15.89 -30.01 29.84
C ASP A 312 -16.82 -30.03 28.63
N MET A 313 -18.01 -30.51 28.83
CA MET A 313 -19.08 -30.51 27.82
C MET A 313 -19.88 -29.22 27.93
N VAL A 314 -20.02 -28.49 26.83
CA VAL A 314 -20.72 -27.21 26.76
C VAL A 314 -21.88 -27.28 25.77
N VAL A 315 -22.97 -26.66 26.11
CA VAL A 315 -24.11 -26.45 25.20
C VAL A 315 -23.67 -25.50 24.07
N ALA A 316 -23.46 -26.04 22.88
CA ALA A 316 -22.96 -25.32 21.72
C ALA A 316 -24.05 -24.56 20.95
N GLY A 317 -25.27 -25.05 20.98
CA GLY A 317 -26.45 -24.43 20.35
C GLY A 317 -27.62 -24.36 21.29
N GLY A 318 -28.35 -23.23 21.27
CA GLY A 318 -29.52 -23.03 22.13
C GLY A 318 -29.23 -22.67 23.59
N ALA A 319 -28.06 -22.09 23.87
CA ALA A 319 -27.66 -21.64 25.21
C ALA A 319 -28.70 -20.71 25.89
N THR A 320 -29.50 -19.98 25.14
CA THR A 320 -30.61 -19.14 25.65
C THR A 320 -31.85 -19.93 26.05
N LYS A 321 -31.96 -21.21 25.73
CA LYS A 321 -33.09 -22.08 26.02
C LYS A 321 -32.87 -23.01 27.22
N VAL A 322 -31.66 -23.01 27.77
CA VAL A 322 -31.25 -23.90 28.87
C VAL A 322 -31.32 -23.11 30.18
N ILE A 323 -31.84 -23.76 31.21
CA ILE A 323 -31.96 -23.15 32.55
C ILE A 323 -30.93 -23.79 33.49
N GLU A 324 -30.29 -22.95 34.31
CA GLU A 324 -29.36 -23.41 35.34
C GLU A 324 -30.01 -24.43 36.28
N ASN A 325 -29.30 -25.51 36.61
CA ASN A 325 -29.74 -26.66 37.39
C ASN A 325 -30.78 -27.55 36.69
N GLU A 326 -31.07 -27.37 35.43
CA GLU A 326 -31.86 -28.29 34.64
C GLU A 326 -31.18 -29.67 34.54
N ILE A 327 -31.96 -30.74 34.62
CA ILE A 327 -31.47 -32.11 34.46
C ILE A 327 -31.86 -32.62 33.10
N LEU A 328 -30.79 -32.84 32.28
CA LEU A 328 -30.93 -33.42 30.95
C LEU A 328 -30.65 -34.94 31.02
N ARG A 329 -31.56 -35.76 30.50
CA ARG A 329 -31.35 -37.20 30.41
C ARG A 329 -30.68 -37.51 29.08
N ALA A 330 -29.55 -38.24 29.15
CA ALA A 330 -29.00 -38.85 27.95
C ALA A 330 -29.90 -40.05 27.57
N ASN A 331 -30.40 -40.04 26.34
CA ASN A 331 -31.03 -41.23 25.77
C ASN A 331 -29.97 -42.14 25.17
#